data_885ec1acfcd561786fb2a19a2fbaa4d8
#
_entry.id   885ec1acfcd561786fb2a19a2fbaa4d8
#
_cell.length_a   1.000
_cell.length_b   1.000
_cell.length_c   1.000
_cell.angle_alpha   90.00
_cell.angle_beta   90.00
_cell.angle_gamma   90.00
#
_symmetry.space_group_name_H-M   'P 1'
#
loop_
_entity.id
_entity.type
_entity.pdbx_description
1 polymer ?
#
loop_
_entity_poly.entity_id
_entity_poly.type
_entity_poly.pdbx_seq_one_letter_code
_entity_poly.pdbx_strand_id
1 'polypeptide(L)'
;MFYYELALLKSPLNNLTYQSEEDIKIGTKTLVKLQNRKVLNDAVVIKQVEEPSFECTDISEISNEYYDEMMLQTAHFVSQYYVCSLGEALSIYHPFSKLIEKQNDEIKFDSKIVLSTAQNKAKDFLKQKKQALLFADTGAGKTEVYIKIIEEHLNENKQAILLMPEISLTPQMQKRLEKVFDKSVAIWHSKITAKKKTEILKGLQEGSIKLVAGARSALFLPYSNLGVIVVDEEHDESYKSDSKPRFHTKDLCIYIAKKFDIQLVLGSATVSASSFHKIPFFRLNETFHTTKKTYSFDESDANLSVKVTNKIANTIKGGNQVIVFLPTRANFKYQICTTCGKSVECPYCSVSMSLHKNDLALKCHYCGYAQQIPDSCPSCNSGIIHNLRVGTAQIEEELKELFPNNIIKRFDRDKIKTNKQLKTILDEFNKGEIDILVGTQMLSKGHDYHNVKLAVVLGIDSVLNMNSYKSREKALSLLIQISGRSGRKGEGEVIIQTKNEEFFNHYLNESNYQEFLESELEFREDLYPPFLKMAKVTFSHANGLKIKDEMDSYVQFFKENKNIEVVGFGQSPIFKMANKYRYEIILRSSNVKALLTALHSINTPNASIDMDTIY
;
A
#
# COMPACT_ATOMS: atom_id res chain seq x y z
N MET A 1 -10.78 -17.35 -42.67
CA MET A 1 -10.13 -16.26 -41.97
C MET A 1 -10.97 -15.90 -40.78
N PHE A 2 -10.36 -15.71 -39.59
CA PHE A 2 -11.03 -15.32 -38.34
C PHE A 2 -10.57 -13.93 -37.95
N TYR A 3 -11.44 -13.12 -37.37
CA TYR A 3 -11.14 -11.76 -36.95
C TYR A 3 -11.33 -11.62 -35.42
N TYR A 4 -10.38 -10.95 -34.76
CA TYR A 4 -10.35 -10.84 -33.30
C TYR A 4 -10.08 -9.42 -32.84
N GLU A 5 -10.76 -8.97 -31.81
CA GLU A 5 -10.33 -7.81 -31.03
C GLU A 5 -9.27 -8.24 -30.01
N LEU A 6 -8.16 -7.53 -29.99
CA LEU A 6 -7.03 -7.77 -29.11
C LEU A 6 -6.75 -6.57 -28.21
N ALA A 7 -6.46 -6.82 -26.94
CA ALA A 7 -5.95 -5.82 -26.00
C ALA A 7 -4.42 -5.87 -25.95
N LEU A 8 -3.77 -4.77 -26.35
CA LEU A 8 -2.31 -4.67 -26.32
C LEU A 8 -1.83 -4.46 -24.87
N LEU A 9 -0.98 -5.36 -24.38
CA LEU A 9 -0.46 -5.27 -23.02
C LEU A 9 0.44 -4.04 -22.81
N LYS A 10 0.31 -3.41 -21.63
CA LYS A 10 1.04 -2.18 -21.25
C LYS A 10 0.81 -0.99 -22.18
N SER A 11 -0.24 -1.01 -22.96
CA SER A 11 -0.58 0.03 -23.91
C SER A 11 -1.83 0.78 -23.47
N PRO A 12 -1.86 2.13 -23.56
CA PRO A 12 -3.07 2.91 -23.30
C PRO A 12 -4.09 2.86 -24.44
N LEU A 13 -3.80 2.15 -25.53
CA LEU A 13 -4.68 2.03 -26.67
C LEU A 13 -5.91 1.18 -26.34
N ASN A 14 -7.04 1.51 -26.98
CA ASN A 14 -8.20 0.64 -27.02
C ASN A 14 -7.88 -0.65 -27.78
N ASN A 15 -8.78 -1.63 -27.71
CA ASN A 15 -8.64 -2.87 -28.46
C ASN A 15 -8.52 -2.59 -29.95
N LEU A 16 -7.68 -3.38 -30.63
CA LEU A 16 -7.47 -3.31 -32.05
C LEU A 16 -7.87 -4.63 -32.70
N THR A 17 -8.32 -4.57 -33.97
CA THR A 17 -8.76 -5.74 -34.73
C THR A 17 -7.61 -6.31 -35.54
N TYR A 18 -7.42 -7.63 -35.46
CA TYR A 18 -6.44 -8.43 -36.22
C TYR A 18 -7.11 -9.66 -36.81
N GLN A 19 -6.45 -10.30 -37.77
CA GLN A 19 -6.94 -11.51 -38.40
C GLN A 19 -5.99 -12.71 -38.19
N SER A 20 -6.53 -13.91 -38.32
CA SER A 20 -5.78 -15.18 -38.26
C SER A 20 -6.42 -16.24 -39.13
N GLU A 21 -5.61 -17.14 -39.68
CA GLU A 21 -6.11 -18.37 -40.33
C GLU A 21 -6.52 -19.42 -39.29
N GLU A 22 -5.94 -19.38 -38.11
CA GLU A 22 -6.25 -20.30 -37.01
C GLU A 22 -7.38 -19.79 -36.14
N ASP A 23 -8.23 -20.70 -35.64
CA ASP A 23 -9.23 -20.37 -34.61
C ASP A 23 -8.56 -20.26 -33.24
N ILE A 24 -8.53 -19.04 -32.70
CA ILE A 24 -7.82 -18.71 -31.47
C ILE A 24 -8.80 -18.54 -30.31
N LYS A 25 -8.58 -19.31 -29.25
CA LYS A 25 -9.38 -19.22 -28.03
C LYS A 25 -9.22 -17.87 -27.33
N ILE A 26 -10.35 -17.29 -26.87
CA ILE A 26 -10.38 -16.08 -26.04
C ILE A 26 -9.46 -16.24 -24.82
N GLY A 27 -8.71 -15.19 -24.49
CA GLY A 27 -7.71 -15.20 -23.43
C GLY A 27 -6.33 -15.63 -23.88
N THR A 28 -6.15 -16.17 -25.09
CA THR A 28 -4.83 -16.56 -25.59
C THR A 28 -3.95 -15.32 -25.79
N LYS A 29 -2.71 -15.37 -25.30
CA LYS A 29 -1.69 -14.35 -25.54
C LYS A 29 -1.13 -14.52 -26.94
N THR A 30 -0.92 -13.40 -27.63
CA THR A 30 -0.40 -13.34 -29.02
C THR A 30 0.65 -12.27 -29.16
N LEU A 31 1.42 -12.34 -30.24
CA LEU A 31 2.33 -11.27 -30.67
C LEU A 31 1.80 -10.63 -31.94
N VAL A 32 1.71 -9.31 -31.95
CA VAL A 32 1.19 -8.53 -33.08
C VAL A 32 2.07 -7.35 -33.42
N LYS A 33 2.03 -6.94 -34.70
CA LYS A 33 2.67 -5.69 -35.15
C LYS A 33 1.66 -4.55 -35.13
N LEU A 34 2.07 -3.41 -34.61
CA LEU A 34 1.35 -2.15 -34.87
C LEU A 34 1.75 -1.62 -36.24
N GLN A 35 0.78 -1.07 -37.00
CA GLN A 35 1.08 -0.40 -38.28
C GLN A 35 2.29 0.51 -38.12
N ASN A 36 3.22 0.42 -39.07
CA ASN A 36 4.46 1.20 -39.15
C ASN A 36 5.52 0.93 -38.04
N ARG A 37 5.36 -0.10 -37.17
CA ARG A 37 6.39 -0.48 -36.21
C ARG A 37 6.93 -1.89 -36.48
N LYS A 38 8.26 -2.03 -36.46
CA LYS A 38 8.94 -3.35 -36.64
C LYS A 38 8.88 -4.23 -35.39
N VAL A 39 8.54 -3.66 -34.24
CA VAL A 39 8.57 -4.37 -32.93
C VAL A 39 7.25 -5.09 -32.72
N LEU A 40 7.33 -6.37 -32.34
CA LEU A 40 6.20 -7.17 -31.90
C LEU A 40 5.75 -6.72 -30.51
N ASN A 41 4.43 -6.66 -30.31
CA ASN A 41 3.81 -6.28 -29.05
C ASN A 41 2.99 -7.46 -28.51
N ASP A 42 3.10 -7.69 -27.22
CA ASP A 42 2.22 -8.64 -26.53
C ASP A 42 0.77 -8.15 -26.58
N ALA A 43 -0.14 -9.04 -26.93
CA ALA A 43 -1.58 -8.78 -26.95
C ALA A 43 -2.36 -9.99 -26.43
N VAL A 44 -3.61 -9.79 -26.06
CA VAL A 44 -4.51 -10.85 -25.60
C VAL A 44 -5.79 -10.82 -26.43
N VAL A 45 -6.22 -11.98 -26.92
CA VAL A 45 -7.48 -12.13 -27.64
C VAL A 45 -8.65 -11.95 -26.69
N ILE A 46 -9.50 -10.95 -26.97
CA ILE A 46 -10.61 -10.57 -26.08
C ILE A 46 -11.94 -11.12 -26.59
N LYS A 47 -12.19 -11.01 -27.87
CA LYS A 47 -13.38 -11.58 -28.51
C LYS A 47 -13.15 -11.81 -30.01
N GLN A 48 -13.90 -12.74 -30.57
CA GLN A 48 -14.03 -12.88 -32.01
C GLN A 48 -15.07 -11.89 -32.54
N VAL A 49 -14.81 -11.33 -33.71
CA VAL A 49 -15.70 -10.34 -34.38
C VAL A 49 -15.98 -10.77 -35.82
N GLU A 50 -16.99 -10.17 -36.41
CA GLU A 50 -17.26 -10.32 -37.84
C GLU A 50 -16.17 -9.63 -38.67
N GLU A 51 -16.10 -9.98 -39.95
CA GLU A 51 -15.16 -9.34 -40.92
C GLU A 51 -15.37 -7.82 -40.96
N PRO A 52 -14.35 -7.03 -40.56
CA PRO A 52 -14.48 -5.58 -40.59
C PRO A 52 -14.40 -5.03 -42.02
N SER A 53 -14.90 -3.81 -42.21
CA SER A 53 -14.86 -3.12 -43.52
C SER A 53 -13.48 -2.55 -43.90
N PHE A 54 -12.44 -2.81 -43.08
CA PHE A 54 -11.06 -2.35 -43.31
C PHE A 54 -10.09 -3.53 -43.32
N GLU A 55 -8.95 -3.37 -43.97
CA GLU A 55 -7.90 -4.39 -44.04
C GLU A 55 -7.26 -4.60 -42.66
N CYS A 56 -7.20 -5.87 -42.23
CA CYS A 56 -6.62 -6.26 -40.94
C CYS A 56 -5.18 -6.78 -41.12
N THR A 57 -4.37 -6.53 -40.12
CA THR A 57 -3.03 -7.11 -39.98
C THR A 57 -3.13 -8.50 -39.38
N ASP A 58 -2.27 -9.43 -39.82
CA ASP A 58 -2.21 -10.78 -39.29
C ASP A 58 -1.62 -10.80 -37.88
N ILE A 59 -2.12 -11.73 -37.05
CA ILE A 59 -1.48 -12.13 -35.80
C ILE A 59 -0.15 -12.79 -36.15
N SER A 60 0.95 -12.27 -35.63
CA SER A 60 2.30 -12.74 -35.98
C SER A 60 2.70 -14.03 -35.32
N GLU A 61 2.25 -14.29 -34.08
CA GLU A 61 2.57 -15.50 -33.32
C GLU A 61 1.50 -15.76 -32.26
N ILE A 62 1.14 -17.03 -32.06
CA ILE A 62 0.21 -17.49 -31.02
C ILE A 62 1.03 -18.13 -29.90
N SER A 63 0.93 -17.59 -28.70
CA SER A 63 1.69 -18.07 -27.53
C SER A 63 1.00 -19.27 -26.85
N ASN A 64 1.80 -20.06 -26.10
CA ASN A 64 1.28 -21.06 -25.16
C ASN A 64 0.76 -20.45 -23.85
N GLU A 65 0.84 -19.13 -23.67
CA GLU A 65 0.34 -18.42 -22.52
C GLU A 65 -1.12 -17.99 -22.73
N TYR A 66 -1.90 -18.01 -21.64
CA TYR A 66 -3.29 -17.59 -21.69
C TYR A 66 -3.75 -16.97 -20.37
N TYR A 67 -4.79 -16.16 -20.46
CA TYR A 67 -5.52 -15.56 -19.34
C TYR A 67 -6.86 -16.30 -19.18
N ASP A 68 -7.16 -16.74 -17.97
CA ASP A 68 -8.43 -17.42 -17.68
C ASP A 68 -9.59 -16.43 -17.53
N GLU A 69 -10.78 -16.95 -17.33
CA GLU A 69 -12.01 -16.17 -17.19
C GLU A 69 -11.94 -15.22 -15.98
N MET A 70 -11.37 -15.64 -14.86
CA MET A 70 -11.23 -14.81 -13.66
C MET A 70 -10.32 -13.60 -13.93
N MET A 71 -9.19 -13.81 -14.60
CA MET A 71 -8.27 -12.75 -15.00
C MET A 71 -8.93 -11.77 -15.98
N LEU A 72 -9.60 -12.29 -17.02
CA LEU A 72 -10.28 -11.47 -18.03
C LEU A 72 -11.38 -10.61 -17.41
N GLN A 73 -12.29 -11.21 -16.63
CA GLN A 73 -13.40 -10.48 -16.00
C GLN A 73 -12.90 -9.46 -14.98
N THR A 74 -11.87 -9.80 -14.19
CA THR A 74 -11.30 -8.84 -13.23
C THR A 74 -10.57 -7.72 -13.96
N ALA A 75 -9.85 -7.99 -15.05
CA ALA A 75 -9.21 -6.95 -15.86
C ALA A 75 -10.25 -6.00 -16.51
N HIS A 76 -11.38 -6.53 -16.97
CA HIS A 76 -12.50 -5.68 -17.42
C HIS A 76 -13.04 -4.79 -16.31
N PHE A 77 -13.23 -5.31 -15.10
CA PHE A 77 -13.62 -4.49 -13.96
C PHE A 77 -12.57 -3.41 -13.66
N VAL A 78 -11.27 -3.76 -13.64
CA VAL A 78 -10.18 -2.79 -13.44
C VAL A 78 -10.19 -1.70 -14.51
N SER A 79 -10.34 -2.08 -15.77
CA SER A 79 -10.40 -1.14 -16.90
C SER A 79 -11.56 -0.15 -16.76
N GLN A 80 -12.75 -0.66 -16.44
CA GLN A 80 -13.95 0.17 -16.31
C GLN A 80 -13.93 1.05 -15.06
N TYR A 81 -13.57 0.49 -13.91
CA TYR A 81 -13.66 1.20 -12.65
C TYR A 81 -12.49 2.17 -12.41
N TYR A 82 -11.26 1.78 -12.78
CA TYR A 82 -10.07 2.63 -12.60
C TYR A 82 -9.68 3.42 -13.85
N VAL A 83 -10.54 3.42 -14.86
CA VAL A 83 -10.44 4.21 -16.09
C VAL A 83 -9.06 4.07 -16.74
N CYS A 84 -8.78 2.86 -17.20
CA CYS A 84 -7.56 2.51 -17.93
C CYS A 84 -7.89 1.61 -19.13
N SER A 85 -6.95 1.41 -20.05
CA SER A 85 -7.15 0.45 -21.14
C SER A 85 -7.22 -0.99 -20.59
N LEU A 86 -7.89 -1.87 -21.34
CA LEU A 86 -7.94 -3.29 -21.00
C LEU A 86 -6.53 -3.93 -21.02
N GLY A 87 -5.66 -3.48 -21.95
CA GLY A 87 -4.28 -3.92 -22.04
C GLY A 87 -3.43 -3.51 -20.82
N GLU A 88 -3.64 -2.30 -20.27
CA GLU A 88 -3.03 -1.89 -19.00
C GLU A 88 -3.54 -2.76 -17.85
N ALA A 89 -4.84 -3.06 -17.80
CA ALA A 89 -5.45 -3.89 -16.77
C ALA A 89 -4.96 -5.35 -16.83
N LEU A 90 -4.87 -5.95 -18.02
CA LEU A 90 -4.35 -7.32 -18.19
C LEU A 90 -2.86 -7.42 -17.86
N SER A 91 -2.09 -6.37 -18.07
CA SER A 91 -0.64 -6.37 -17.85
C SER A 91 -0.21 -6.55 -16.40
N ILE A 92 -1.14 -6.46 -15.42
CA ILE A 92 -0.83 -6.70 -14.01
C ILE A 92 -0.77 -8.19 -13.67
N TYR A 93 -1.37 -9.06 -14.50
CA TYR A 93 -1.44 -10.50 -14.30
C TYR A 93 -0.22 -11.24 -14.87
N HIS A 94 0.09 -12.37 -14.25
CA HIS A 94 0.96 -13.40 -14.81
C HIS A 94 0.07 -14.46 -15.48
N PRO A 95 0.22 -14.72 -16.79
CA PRO A 95 -0.61 -15.69 -17.51
C PRO A 95 -0.36 -17.12 -17.07
N PHE A 96 -1.32 -17.99 -17.36
CA PHE A 96 -1.14 -19.44 -17.34
C PHE A 96 -0.31 -19.90 -18.54
N SER A 97 0.33 -21.07 -18.43
CA SER A 97 1.01 -21.75 -19.54
C SER A 97 0.33 -23.09 -19.84
N LYS A 98 0.01 -23.32 -21.12
CA LYS A 98 -0.54 -24.60 -21.59
C LYS A 98 0.46 -25.77 -21.46
N LEU A 99 1.74 -25.48 -21.27
CA LEU A 99 2.80 -26.48 -21.15
C LEU A 99 2.94 -27.07 -19.73
N ILE A 100 2.16 -26.56 -18.77
CA ILE A 100 2.22 -26.98 -17.37
C ILE A 100 0.98 -27.82 -17.06
N GLU A 101 1.20 -29.10 -16.72
CA GLU A 101 0.14 -30.01 -16.32
C GLU A 101 -0.10 -29.96 -14.82
N LYS A 102 -1.37 -30.10 -14.41
CA LYS A 102 -1.75 -30.16 -12.99
C LYS A 102 -1.34 -31.51 -12.39
N GLN A 103 -0.71 -31.47 -11.24
CA GLN A 103 -0.44 -32.61 -10.38
C GLN A 103 -1.50 -32.70 -9.29
N ASN A 104 -2.11 -33.84 -9.10
CA ASN A 104 -3.14 -34.05 -8.07
C ASN A 104 -2.52 -34.71 -6.83
N ASP A 105 -1.64 -33.98 -6.14
CA ASP A 105 -1.10 -34.47 -4.86
C ASP A 105 -2.08 -34.12 -3.73
N GLU A 106 -2.66 -35.13 -3.10
CA GLU A 106 -3.44 -34.97 -1.87
C GLU A 106 -2.50 -34.83 -0.68
N ILE A 107 -2.13 -33.58 -0.37
CA ILE A 107 -1.35 -33.25 0.81
C ILE A 107 -2.34 -32.80 1.90
N LYS A 108 -2.31 -33.47 3.07
CA LYS A 108 -3.06 -33.04 4.25
C LYS A 108 -2.16 -32.27 5.20
N PHE A 109 -2.64 -31.15 5.68
CA PHE A 109 -1.96 -30.27 6.62
C PHE A 109 -2.60 -30.38 8.01
N ASP A 110 -1.77 -30.41 9.05
CA ASP A 110 -2.17 -30.33 10.45
C ASP A 110 -1.21 -29.39 11.19
N SER A 111 -1.65 -28.17 11.38
CA SER A 111 -0.84 -27.11 12.03
C SER A 111 -0.57 -27.35 13.51
N LYS A 112 -1.27 -28.27 14.17
CA LYS A 112 -1.27 -28.48 15.62
C LYS A 112 -1.52 -27.19 16.45
N ILE A 113 -2.04 -26.15 15.80
CA ILE A 113 -2.43 -24.91 16.47
C ILE A 113 -3.74 -25.15 17.22
N VAL A 114 -3.72 -24.88 18.52
CA VAL A 114 -4.92 -24.93 19.35
C VAL A 114 -5.43 -23.49 19.51
N LEU A 115 -6.62 -23.23 18.98
CA LEU A 115 -7.28 -21.94 19.10
C LEU A 115 -7.96 -21.81 20.48
N SER A 116 -7.97 -20.62 21.05
CA SER A 116 -8.79 -20.29 22.22
C SER A 116 -10.29 -20.36 21.90
N THR A 117 -11.12 -20.33 22.92
CA THR A 117 -12.58 -20.32 22.72
C THR A 117 -13.04 -19.13 21.88
N ALA A 118 -12.47 -17.94 22.11
CA ALA A 118 -12.79 -16.72 21.35
C ALA A 118 -12.31 -16.82 19.91
N GLN A 119 -11.10 -17.34 19.68
CA GLN A 119 -10.58 -17.56 18.33
C GLN A 119 -11.38 -18.62 17.54
N ASN A 120 -11.88 -19.67 18.21
CA ASN A 120 -12.77 -20.63 17.56
C ASN A 120 -14.08 -19.98 17.15
N LYS A 121 -14.72 -19.17 17.99
CA LYS A 121 -15.90 -18.39 17.65
C LYS A 121 -15.64 -17.45 16.45
N ALA A 122 -14.48 -16.79 16.45
CA ALA A 122 -14.06 -15.94 15.35
C ALA A 122 -13.94 -16.76 14.05
N LYS A 123 -13.25 -17.90 14.08
CA LYS A 123 -13.10 -18.80 12.92
C LYS A 123 -14.45 -19.26 12.39
N ASP A 124 -15.36 -19.69 13.28
CA ASP A 124 -16.69 -20.17 12.89
C ASP A 124 -17.53 -19.04 12.26
N PHE A 125 -17.47 -17.82 12.81
CA PHE A 125 -18.11 -16.65 12.18
C PHE A 125 -17.55 -16.38 10.78
N LEU A 126 -16.21 -16.36 10.62
CA LEU A 126 -15.55 -16.11 9.35
C LEU A 126 -15.90 -17.19 8.33
N LYS A 127 -16.07 -18.44 8.75
CA LYS A 127 -16.46 -19.56 7.90
C LYS A 127 -17.92 -19.45 7.42
N GLN A 128 -18.83 -18.98 8.27
CA GLN A 128 -20.25 -18.79 7.92
C GLN A 128 -20.47 -17.65 6.92
N LYS A 129 -19.57 -16.67 6.88
CA LYS A 129 -19.66 -15.50 6.01
C LYS A 129 -18.69 -15.63 4.86
N LYS A 130 -19.16 -15.47 3.60
CA LYS A 130 -18.28 -15.49 2.43
C LYS A 130 -17.28 -14.35 2.41
N GLN A 131 -17.67 -13.20 2.95
CA GLN A 131 -16.82 -12.03 3.14
C GLN A 131 -16.99 -11.56 4.57
N ALA A 132 -15.90 -11.52 5.32
CA ALA A 132 -15.93 -11.11 6.72
C ALA A 132 -14.65 -10.39 7.15
N LEU A 133 -14.78 -9.57 8.19
CA LEU A 133 -13.71 -8.80 8.78
C LEU A 133 -13.40 -9.34 10.18
N LEU A 134 -12.16 -9.71 10.43
CA LEU A 134 -11.62 -10.00 11.75
C LEU A 134 -11.05 -8.72 12.37
N PHE A 135 -11.85 -8.06 13.18
CA PHE A 135 -11.45 -6.90 13.95
C PHE A 135 -10.87 -7.38 15.29
N ALA A 136 -9.56 -7.51 15.36
CA ALA A 136 -8.90 -8.17 16.48
C ALA A 136 -7.77 -7.33 17.04
N ASP A 137 -7.74 -7.18 18.36
CA ASP A 137 -6.72 -6.40 19.06
C ASP A 137 -5.30 -6.91 18.80
N THR A 138 -4.32 -6.04 19.01
CA THR A 138 -2.92 -6.41 18.87
C THR A 138 -2.57 -7.51 19.86
N GLY A 139 -2.07 -8.65 19.35
CA GLY A 139 -1.74 -9.81 20.21
C GLY A 139 -2.89 -10.77 20.46
N ALA A 140 -4.08 -10.56 19.88
CA ALA A 140 -5.21 -11.50 19.99
C ALA A 140 -5.06 -12.78 19.14
N GLY A 141 -3.98 -12.90 18.38
CA GLY A 141 -3.68 -14.11 17.60
C GLY A 141 -4.41 -14.21 16.28
N LYS A 142 -4.56 -13.11 15.53
CA LYS A 142 -5.13 -13.08 14.18
C LYS A 142 -4.51 -14.14 13.27
N THR A 143 -3.19 -14.26 13.30
CA THR A 143 -2.43 -15.15 12.41
C THR A 143 -2.78 -16.62 12.63
N GLU A 144 -3.04 -17.04 13.87
CA GLU A 144 -3.48 -18.40 14.21
C GLU A 144 -4.82 -18.71 13.56
N VAL A 145 -5.76 -17.75 13.63
CA VAL A 145 -7.07 -17.88 12.99
C VAL A 145 -6.93 -17.99 11.47
N TYR A 146 -6.08 -17.15 10.85
CA TYR A 146 -5.82 -17.21 9.41
C TYR A 146 -5.22 -18.56 9.00
N ILE A 147 -4.22 -19.06 9.72
CA ILE A 147 -3.59 -20.36 9.43
C ILE A 147 -4.63 -21.48 9.45
N LYS A 148 -5.54 -21.48 10.44
CA LYS A 148 -6.59 -22.51 10.53
C LYS A 148 -7.59 -22.43 9.38
N ILE A 149 -7.99 -21.25 8.97
CA ILE A 149 -8.88 -21.09 7.80
C ILE A 149 -8.18 -21.54 6.51
N ILE A 150 -6.92 -21.13 6.31
CA ILE A 150 -6.12 -21.53 5.17
C ILE A 150 -5.96 -23.06 5.14
N GLU A 151 -5.60 -23.67 6.27
CA GLU A 151 -5.44 -25.12 6.42
C GLU A 151 -6.69 -25.89 5.97
N GLU A 152 -7.88 -25.43 6.37
CA GLU A 152 -9.15 -26.05 5.95
C GLU A 152 -9.30 -26.04 4.43
N HIS A 153 -9.04 -24.91 3.75
CA HIS A 153 -9.12 -24.81 2.30
C HIS A 153 -8.07 -25.63 1.56
N LEU A 154 -6.83 -25.66 2.08
CA LEU A 154 -5.76 -26.47 1.49
C LEU A 154 -6.09 -27.97 1.57
N ASN A 155 -6.71 -28.41 2.68
CA ASN A 155 -7.17 -29.77 2.87
C ASN A 155 -8.36 -30.15 1.99
N GLU A 156 -9.09 -29.17 1.44
CA GLU A 156 -10.08 -29.31 0.38
C GLU A 156 -9.46 -29.27 -1.03
N ASN A 157 -8.14 -29.38 -1.11
CA ASN A 157 -7.37 -29.26 -2.36
C ASN A 157 -7.54 -27.93 -3.11
N LYS A 158 -7.82 -26.85 -2.38
CA LYS A 158 -7.87 -25.49 -2.89
C LYS A 158 -6.55 -24.75 -2.64
N GLN A 159 -6.38 -23.63 -3.32
CA GLN A 159 -5.26 -22.72 -3.12
C GLN A 159 -5.69 -21.52 -2.27
N ALA A 160 -4.73 -20.90 -1.59
CA ALA A 160 -4.95 -19.77 -0.71
C ALA A 160 -3.98 -18.62 -1.00
N ILE A 161 -4.46 -17.40 -0.78
CA ILE A 161 -3.65 -16.18 -0.78
C ILE A 161 -3.67 -15.58 0.62
N LEU A 162 -2.50 -15.23 1.16
CA LEU A 162 -2.33 -14.39 2.33
C LEU A 162 -1.65 -13.08 1.91
N LEU A 163 -2.44 -12.04 1.73
CA LEU A 163 -1.92 -10.71 1.42
C LEU A 163 -1.49 -9.99 2.70
N MET A 164 -0.31 -9.42 2.64
CA MET A 164 0.29 -8.65 3.74
C MET A 164 1.02 -7.43 3.18
N PRO A 165 1.10 -6.31 3.92
CA PRO A 165 2.03 -5.24 3.55
C PRO A 165 3.45 -5.76 3.38
N GLU A 166 4.19 -5.28 2.36
CA GLU A 166 5.54 -5.80 2.04
C GLU A 166 6.48 -5.80 3.25
N ILE A 167 6.32 -4.83 4.15
CA ILE A 167 7.12 -4.71 5.38
C ILE A 167 6.79 -5.83 6.39
N SER A 168 5.58 -6.37 6.36
CA SER A 168 5.13 -7.44 7.27
C SER A 168 5.55 -8.84 6.80
N LEU A 169 6.02 -8.96 5.55
CA LEU A 169 6.59 -10.20 4.99
C LEU A 169 7.99 -10.45 5.55
N THR A 170 8.06 -10.71 6.85
CA THR A 170 9.33 -10.91 7.55
C THR A 170 9.83 -12.35 7.42
N PRO A 171 11.15 -12.58 7.59
CA PRO A 171 11.67 -13.95 7.68
C PRO A 171 11.05 -14.78 8.81
N GLN A 172 10.54 -14.13 9.87
CA GLN A 172 9.83 -14.80 10.97
C GLN A 172 8.47 -15.32 10.49
N MET A 173 7.71 -14.50 9.76
CA MET A 173 6.43 -14.91 9.18
C MET A 173 6.62 -16.04 8.17
N GLN A 174 7.62 -15.93 7.30
CA GLN A 174 7.97 -16.99 6.36
C GLN A 174 8.21 -18.33 7.08
N LYS A 175 9.12 -18.34 8.06
CA LYS A 175 9.42 -19.55 8.85
C LYS A 175 8.19 -20.10 9.57
N ARG A 176 7.29 -19.25 10.03
CA ARG A 176 6.05 -19.66 10.68
C ARG A 176 5.12 -20.37 9.73
N LEU A 177 4.96 -19.88 8.52
CA LEU A 177 4.15 -20.50 7.47
C LEU A 177 4.81 -21.79 6.95
N GLU A 178 6.13 -21.79 6.72
CA GLU A 178 6.89 -22.97 6.30
C GLU A 178 6.81 -24.12 7.34
N LYS A 179 6.78 -23.78 8.64
CA LYS A 179 6.63 -24.79 9.70
C LYS A 179 5.28 -25.53 9.63
N VAL A 180 4.23 -24.88 9.10
CA VAL A 180 2.88 -25.46 9.00
C VAL A 180 2.64 -26.11 7.63
N PHE A 181 3.04 -25.43 6.56
CA PHE A 181 2.68 -25.79 5.18
C PHE A 181 3.87 -26.30 4.37
N ASP A 182 5.05 -26.43 5.00
CA ASP A 182 6.29 -26.93 4.39
C ASP A 182 6.58 -26.31 3.02
N LYS A 183 6.86 -27.12 2.03
CA LYS A 183 7.19 -26.70 0.65
C LYS A 183 6.00 -26.18 -0.15
N SER A 184 4.77 -26.35 0.36
CA SER A 184 3.55 -25.90 -0.32
C SER A 184 3.29 -24.39 -0.16
N VAL A 185 4.16 -23.66 0.59
CA VAL A 185 4.08 -22.20 0.74
C VAL A 185 5.14 -21.48 -0.07
N ALA A 186 4.74 -20.41 -0.73
CA ALA A 186 5.65 -19.48 -1.40
C ALA A 186 5.50 -18.06 -0.88
N ILE A 187 6.62 -17.32 -0.83
CA ILE A 187 6.62 -15.88 -0.51
C ILE A 187 6.79 -15.09 -1.81
N TRP A 188 5.86 -14.14 -2.05
CA TRP A 188 5.85 -13.32 -3.26
C TRP A 188 5.98 -11.83 -2.97
N HIS A 189 7.04 -11.21 -3.46
CA HIS A 189 7.26 -9.76 -3.37
C HIS A 189 8.18 -9.25 -4.50
N SER A 190 8.31 -7.94 -4.63
CA SER A 190 9.03 -7.29 -5.73
C SER A 190 10.51 -7.69 -5.86
N LYS A 191 11.16 -8.07 -4.75
CA LYS A 191 12.61 -8.32 -4.66
C LYS A 191 13.05 -9.77 -4.84
N ILE A 192 12.13 -10.72 -5.11
CA ILE A 192 12.52 -12.11 -5.38
C ILE A 192 13.16 -12.23 -6.77
N THR A 193 14.10 -13.17 -6.91
CA THR A 193 14.85 -13.38 -8.16
C THR A 193 13.94 -13.88 -9.28
N ALA A 194 14.31 -13.63 -10.54
CA ALA A 194 13.57 -14.10 -11.70
C ALA A 194 13.40 -15.64 -11.69
N LYS A 195 14.47 -16.38 -11.35
CA LYS A 195 14.42 -17.85 -11.21
C LYS A 195 13.35 -18.28 -10.19
N LYS A 196 13.34 -17.66 -9.00
CA LYS A 196 12.34 -17.98 -7.96
C LYS A 196 10.92 -17.63 -8.39
N LYS A 197 10.73 -16.54 -9.15
CA LYS A 197 9.42 -16.21 -9.74
C LYS A 197 8.92 -17.30 -10.65
N THR A 198 9.76 -17.77 -11.58
CA THR A 198 9.41 -18.87 -12.51
C THR A 198 9.07 -20.16 -11.76
N GLU A 199 9.83 -20.52 -10.72
CA GLU A 199 9.55 -21.69 -9.88
C GLU A 199 8.18 -21.57 -9.19
N ILE A 200 7.86 -20.39 -8.62
CA ILE A 200 6.57 -20.15 -7.95
C ILE A 200 5.41 -20.22 -8.96
N LEU A 201 5.54 -19.56 -10.11
CA LEU A 201 4.52 -19.59 -11.15
C LEU A 201 4.24 -20.99 -11.66
N LYS A 202 5.30 -21.79 -11.85
CA LYS A 202 5.17 -23.20 -12.23
C LYS A 202 4.48 -23.99 -11.13
N GLY A 203 4.97 -23.91 -9.89
CA GLY A 203 4.41 -24.67 -8.76
C GLY A 203 2.95 -24.35 -8.46
N LEU A 204 2.51 -23.09 -8.68
CA LEU A 204 1.09 -22.70 -8.57
C LEU A 204 0.21 -23.42 -9.60
N GLN A 205 0.66 -23.46 -10.86
CA GLN A 205 -0.09 -24.09 -11.95
C GLN A 205 -0.10 -25.63 -11.82
N GLU A 206 1.01 -26.22 -11.41
CA GLU A 206 1.11 -27.66 -11.12
C GLU A 206 0.29 -28.08 -9.90
N GLY A 207 0.09 -27.15 -8.93
CA GLY A 207 -0.60 -27.45 -7.68
C GLY A 207 0.33 -27.85 -6.52
N SER A 208 1.65 -27.86 -6.71
CA SER A 208 2.64 -28.13 -5.65
C SER A 208 2.75 -26.96 -4.66
N ILE A 209 2.52 -25.72 -5.11
CA ILE A 209 2.36 -24.53 -4.24
C ILE A 209 0.86 -24.30 -4.05
N LYS A 210 0.41 -24.39 -2.80
CA LYS A 210 -1.00 -24.24 -2.41
C LYS A 210 -1.26 -22.93 -1.67
N LEU A 211 -0.25 -22.32 -1.02
CA LEU A 211 -0.35 -21.04 -0.34
C LEU A 211 0.67 -20.05 -0.88
N VAL A 212 0.22 -18.86 -1.26
CA VAL A 212 1.11 -17.73 -1.49
C VAL A 212 0.89 -16.66 -0.43
N ALA A 213 1.92 -16.37 0.36
CA ALA A 213 1.96 -15.21 1.20
C ALA A 213 2.72 -14.09 0.48
N GLY A 214 2.10 -12.91 0.30
CA GLY A 214 2.71 -11.91 -0.55
C GLY A 214 2.17 -10.51 -0.37
N ALA A 215 2.87 -9.56 -1.02
CA ALA A 215 2.38 -8.20 -1.18
C ALA A 215 1.24 -8.15 -2.21
N ARG A 216 0.67 -6.97 -2.44
CA ARG A 216 -0.46 -6.74 -3.35
C ARG A 216 -0.36 -7.47 -4.71
N SER A 217 0.85 -7.63 -5.26
CA SER A 217 1.05 -8.31 -6.56
C SER A 217 0.83 -9.82 -6.51
N ALA A 218 0.76 -10.43 -5.33
CA ALA A 218 0.44 -11.84 -5.20
C ALA A 218 -1.01 -12.17 -5.65
N LEU A 219 -1.91 -11.20 -5.65
CA LEU A 219 -3.29 -11.38 -6.14
C LEU A 219 -3.35 -11.74 -7.62
N PHE A 220 -2.35 -11.37 -8.42
CA PHE A 220 -2.38 -11.47 -9.88
C PHE A 220 -1.60 -12.66 -10.44
N LEU A 221 -1.40 -13.69 -9.62
CA LEU A 221 -0.72 -14.92 -10.02
C LEU A 221 -1.72 -15.94 -10.61
N PRO A 222 -1.25 -16.94 -11.40
CA PRO A 222 -2.12 -17.93 -12.04
C PRO A 222 -2.56 -19.03 -11.05
N TYR A 223 -3.57 -18.73 -10.24
CA TYR A 223 -4.18 -19.70 -9.32
C TYR A 223 -5.14 -20.61 -10.06
N SER A 224 -4.90 -21.90 -10.01
CA SER A 224 -5.73 -22.89 -10.72
C SER A 224 -7.00 -23.31 -9.97
N ASN A 225 -7.04 -23.11 -8.64
CA ASN A 225 -8.18 -23.47 -7.78
C ASN A 225 -8.20 -22.62 -6.49
N LEU A 226 -8.37 -21.31 -6.63
CA LEU A 226 -8.36 -20.37 -5.49
C LEU A 226 -9.61 -20.55 -4.63
N GLY A 227 -9.45 -20.83 -3.33
CA GLY A 227 -10.54 -21.04 -2.38
C GLY A 227 -10.70 -19.95 -1.35
N VAL A 228 -9.59 -19.33 -0.92
CA VAL A 228 -9.62 -18.27 0.10
C VAL A 228 -8.59 -17.18 -0.16
N ILE A 229 -9.01 -15.95 0.11
CA ILE A 229 -8.15 -14.76 0.14
C ILE A 229 -8.19 -14.20 1.56
N VAL A 230 -7.02 -14.09 2.19
CA VAL A 230 -6.84 -13.41 3.48
C VAL A 230 -6.07 -12.12 3.22
N VAL A 231 -6.58 -10.99 3.72
CA VAL A 231 -5.94 -9.67 3.63
C VAL A 231 -5.65 -9.19 5.04
N ASP A 232 -4.40 -9.31 5.46
CA ASP A 232 -3.95 -8.82 6.77
C ASP A 232 -3.62 -7.33 6.70
N GLU A 233 -3.82 -6.61 7.82
CA GLU A 233 -3.68 -5.15 7.91
C GLU A 233 -4.43 -4.43 6.75
N GLU A 234 -5.73 -4.76 6.59
CA GLU A 234 -6.57 -4.34 5.45
C GLU A 234 -6.64 -2.82 5.22
N HIS A 235 -6.36 -2.04 6.27
CA HIS A 235 -6.32 -0.57 6.26
C HIS A 235 -5.06 0.01 5.61
N ASP A 236 -4.04 -0.84 5.32
CA ASP A 236 -2.73 -0.38 4.88
C ASP A 236 -2.78 0.28 3.49
N GLU A 237 -2.24 1.50 3.39
CA GLU A 237 -2.22 2.27 2.14
C GLU A 237 -1.41 1.59 1.02
N SER A 238 -0.50 0.65 1.35
CA SER A 238 0.28 -0.07 0.34
C SER A 238 -0.56 -0.97 -0.58
N TYR A 239 -1.82 -1.23 -0.22
CA TYR A 239 -2.78 -1.92 -1.09
C TYR A 239 -3.28 -1.05 -2.25
N LYS A 240 -3.14 0.28 -2.19
CA LYS A 240 -3.38 1.18 -3.32
C LYS A 240 -2.16 1.21 -4.24
N SER A 241 -2.37 1.11 -5.55
CA SER A 241 -1.32 1.26 -6.55
C SER A 241 -1.08 2.71 -6.91
N ASP A 242 0.17 3.18 -6.83
CA ASP A 242 0.58 4.52 -7.26
C ASP A 242 0.74 4.64 -8.78
N SER A 243 1.03 3.52 -9.45
CA SER A 243 1.19 3.44 -10.90
C SER A 243 -0.09 2.95 -11.58
N LYS A 244 -0.27 3.28 -12.85
CA LYS A 244 -1.37 2.75 -13.66
C LYS A 244 -1.25 1.24 -13.88
N PRO A 245 -2.39 0.54 -13.81
CA PRO A 245 -3.68 1.00 -13.32
C PRO A 245 -3.65 1.24 -11.82
N ARG A 246 -4.27 2.34 -11.35
CA ARG A 246 -4.27 2.75 -9.94
C ARG A 246 -5.32 2.02 -9.12
N PHE A 247 -5.31 0.70 -9.16
CA PHE A 247 -6.25 -0.14 -8.43
C PHE A 247 -5.98 -0.15 -6.92
N HIS A 248 -7.00 -0.54 -6.16
CA HIS A 248 -6.90 -0.85 -4.74
C HIS A 248 -7.07 -2.37 -4.54
N THR A 249 -6.04 -3.04 -4.08
CA THR A 249 -5.99 -4.52 -4.01
C THR A 249 -7.10 -5.10 -3.13
N LYS A 250 -7.37 -4.49 -1.96
CA LYS A 250 -8.47 -4.93 -1.08
C LYS A 250 -9.81 -4.89 -1.82
N ASP A 251 -10.10 -3.83 -2.56
CA ASP A 251 -11.36 -3.68 -3.28
C ASP A 251 -11.47 -4.70 -4.42
N LEU A 252 -10.33 -5.04 -5.06
CA LEU A 252 -10.28 -6.15 -6.02
C LEU A 252 -10.52 -7.50 -5.36
N CYS A 253 -9.97 -7.74 -4.16
CA CYS A 253 -10.26 -8.96 -3.40
C CYS A 253 -11.75 -9.08 -3.08
N ILE A 254 -12.42 -7.99 -2.70
CA ILE A 254 -13.87 -7.96 -2.45
C ILE A 254 -14.65 -8.28 -3.74
N TYR A 255 -14.24 -7.69 -4.88
CA TYR A 255 -14.85 -7.97 -6.17
C TYR A 255 -14.68 -9.43 -6.59
N ILE A 256 -13.45 -9.96 -6.56
CA ILE A 256 -13.10 -11.34 -6.94
C ILE A 256 -13.86 -12.33 -6.05
N ALA A 257 -13.83 -12.13 -4.73
CA ALA A 257 -14.49 -13.00 -3.77
C ALA A 257 -16.00 -13.09 -4.02
N LYS A 258 -16.64 -11.94 -4.31
CA LYS A 258 -18.09 -11.89 -4.61
C LYS A 258 -18.41 -12.51 -5.97
N LYS A 259 -17.59 -12.24 -6.99
CA LYS A 259 -17.85 -12.66 -8.37
C LYS A 259 -17.63 -14.15 -8.60
N PHE A 260 -16.60 -14.73 -7.96
CA PHE A 260 -16.14 -16.11 -8.19
C PHE A 260 -16.39 -17.03 -6.98
N ASP A 261 -17.22 -16.60 -6.04
CA ASP A 261 -17.62 -17.37 -4.85
C ASP A 261 -16.43 -17.86 -3.99
N ILE A 262 -15.40 -17.02 -3.86
CA ILE A 262 -14.19 -17.28 -3.07
C ILE A 262 -14.35 -16.68 -1.68
N GLN A 263 -13.93 -17.40 -0.63
CA GLN A 263 -13.96 -16.88 0.72
C GLN A 263 -12.98 -15.70 0.87
N LEU A 264 -13.43 -14.60 1.49
CA LEU A 264 -12.59 -13.44 1.81
C LEU A 264 -12.57 -13.18 3.32
N VAL A 265 -11.37 -13.11 3.86
CA VAL A 265 -11.13 -12.69 5.24
C VAL A 265 -10.27 -11.43 5.23
N LEU A 266 -10.84 -10.32 5.65
CA LEU A 266 -10.09 -9.10 5.96
C LEU A 266 -9.72 -9.11 7.43
N GLY A 267 -8.57 -8.56 7.79
CA GLY A 267 -8.20 -8.47 9.20
C GLY A 267 -7.31 -7.29 9.55
N SER A 268 -7.53 -6.76 10.73
CA SER A 268 -6.71 -5.68 11.31
C SER A 268 -7.01 -5.50 12.80
N ALA A 269 -6.08 -4.87 13.51
CA ALA A 269 -6.33 -4.30 14.83
C ALA A 269 -6.91 -2.88 14.74
N THR A 270 -6.61 -2.19 13.66
CA THR A 270 -7.09 -0.83 13.36
C THR A 270 -7.80 -0.84 12.02
N VAL A 271 -8.99 -1.44 11.99
CA VAL A 271 -9.78 -1.59 10.77
C VAL A 271 -10.15 -0.25 10.17
N SER A 272 -10.25 -0.17 8.84
CA SER A 272 -10.67 1.06 8.17
C SER A 272 -12.17 1.31 8.37
N ALA A 273 -12.57 2.58 8.52
CA ALA A 273 -13.97 2.97 8.64
C ALA A 273 -14.83 2.43 7.47
N SER A 274 -14.26 2.36 6.27
CA SER A 274 -14.96 1.80 5.11
C SER A 274 -15.21 0.29 5.23
N SER A 275 -14.27 -0.49 5.75
CA SER A 275 -14.46 -1.93 5.97
C SER A 275 -15.39 -2.19 7.14
N PHE A 276 -15.25 -1.43 8.22
CA PHE A 276 -16.14 -1.49 9.38
C PHE A 276 -17.61 -1.25 9.01
N HIS A 277 -17.88 -0.28 8.12
CA HIS A 277 -19.24 0.01 7.66
C HIS A 277 -19.81 -1.05 6.70
N LYS A 278 -18.99 -1.62 5.80
CA LYS A 278 -19.49 -2.42 4.66
C LYS A 278 -19.43 -3.92 4.86
N ILE A 279 -18.53 -4.40 5.71
CA ILE A 279 -18.22 -5.83 5.82
C ILE A 279 -18.66 -6.32 7.20
N PRO A 280 -19.43 -7.42 7.30
CA PRO A 280 -19.76 -8.01 8.59
C PRO A 280 -18.49 -8.40 9.33
N PHE A 281 -18.39 -8.04 10.60
CA PHE A 281 -17.16 -8.22 11.37
C PHE A 281 -17.37 -9.04 12.64
N PHE A 282 -16.31 -9.70 13.08
CA PHE A 282 -16.20 -10.32 14.41
C PHE A 282 -15.17 -9.54 15.22
N ARG A 283 -15.55 -9.10 16.42
CA ARG A 283 -14.67 -8.41 17.36
C ARG A 283 -13.96 -9.43 18.24
N LEU A 284 -12.62 -9.54 18.10
CA LEU A 284 -11.77 -10.41 18.92
C LEU A 284 -10.89 -9.54 19.81
N ASN A 285 -11.30 -9.37 21.06
CA ASN A 285 -10.64 -8.50 22.05
C ASN A 285 -9.89 -9.26 23.16
N GLU A 286 -9.93 -10.59 23.18
CA GLU A 286 -9.15 -11.39 24.10
C GLU A 286 -7.70 -11.49 23.65
N THR A 287 -6.77 -10.97 24.45
CA THR A 287 -5.33 -11.03 24.18
C THR A 287 -4.65 -12.08 25.05
N PHE A 288 -3.60 -12.73 24.53
CA PHE A 288 -2.84 -13.75 25.27
C PHE A 288 -2.04 -13.20 26.45
N HIS A 289 -1.75 -11.91 26.44
CA HIS A 289 -1.00 -11.24 27.51
C HIS A 289 -1.78 -10.03 27.98
N THR A 290 -2.04 -9.97 29.27
CA THR A 290 -2.56 -8.75 29.89
C THR A 290 -1.44 -7.72 29.93
N THR A 291 -1.54 -6.71 29.07
CA THR A 291 -0.58 -5.61 29.01
C THR A 291 -1.21 -4.37 29.62
N LYS A 292 -0.54 -3.76 30.60
CA LYS A 292 -0.94 -2.46 31.13
C LYS A 292 -0.10 -1.38 30.47
N LYS A 293 -0.74 -0.50 29.73
CA LYS A 293 -0.08 0.62 29.05
C LYS A 293 -0.42 1.92 29.76
N THR A 294 0.59 2.74 29.98
CA THR A 294 0.42 4.09 30.52
C THR A 294 0.76 5.09 29.43
N TYR A 295 -0.15 6.00 29.16
CA TYR A 295 0.04 7.06 28.17
C TYR A 295 0.38 8.37 28.87
N SER A 296 1.30 9.12 28.28
CA SER A 296 1.63 10.48 28.72
C SER A 296 1.85 11.36 27.52
N PHE A 297 1.46 12.63 27.62
CA PHE A 297 1.47 13.58 26.52
C PHE A 297 2.50 14.68 26.77
N ASP A 298 3.05 15.22 25.70
CA ASP A 298 4.02 16.31 25.71
C ASP A 298 3.66 17.33 24.63
N GLU A 299 3.36 18.55 25.02
CA GLU A 299 2.96 19.63 24.11
C GLU A 299 4.14 20.45 23.56
N SER A 300 5.37 20.05 23.91
CA SER A 300 6.57 20.78 23.49
C SER A 300 6.78 20.76 21.98
N ASP A 301 7.21 21.90 21.43
CA ASP A 301 7.65 22.02 20.03
C ASP A 301 9.11 21.56 19.82
N ALA A 302 9.85 21.25 20.89
CA ALA A 302 11.21 20.74 20.79
C ALA A 302 11.21 19.30 20.27
N ASN A 303 12.17 18.95 19.41
CA ASN A 303 12.28 17.59 18.87
C ASN A 303 12.40 16.53 19.99
N LEU A 304 13.25 16.82 20.99
CA LEU A 304 13.41 16.00 22.20
C LEU A 304 13.28 16.94 23.41
N SER A 305 12.09 16.99 24.00
CA SER A 305 11.87 17.80 25.20
C SER A 305 12.58 17.21 26.41
N VAL A 306 12.73 18.01 27.48
CA VAL A 306 13.25 17.55 28.77
C VAL A 306 12.42 16.41 29.33
N LYS A 307 11.09 16.45 29.17
CA LYS A 307 10.18 15.38 29.59
C LYS A 307 10.47 14.06 28.86
N VAL A 308 10.60 14.10 27.53
CA VAL A 308 10.93 12.96 26.68
C VAL A 308 12.31 12.39 27.05
N THR A 309 13.33 13.26 27.14
CA THR A 309 14.71 12.85 27.46
C THR A 309 14.85 12.19 28.81
N ASN A 310 14.17 12.75 29.84
CA ASN A 310 14.16 12.16 31.18
C ASN A 310 13.51 10.77 31.21
N LYS A 311 12.42 10.56 30.47
CA LYS A 311 11.78 9.25 30.37
C LYS A 311 12.67 8.23 29.67
N ILE A 312 13.33 8.62 28.57
CA ILE A 312 14.32 7.77 27.89
C ILE A 312 15.44 7.40 28.85
N ALA A 313 16.04 8.38 29.54
CA ALA A 313 17.14 8.16 30.50
C ALA A 313 16.75 7.17 31.61
N ASN A 314 15.58 7.34 32.20
CA ASN A 314 15.08 6.46 33.27
C ASN A 314 14.83 5.03 32.77
N THR A 315 14.29 4.88 31.55
CA THR A 315 14.03 3.57 30.95
C THR A 315 15.34 2.81 30.69
N ILE A 316 16.35 3.50 30.11
CA ILE A 316 17.65 2.89 29.83
C ILE A 316 18.40 2.53 31.12
N LYS A 317 18.39 3.42 32.12
CA LYS A 317 18.98 3.13 33.46
C LYS A 317 18.36 1.89 34.10
N GLY A 318 17.07 1.61 33.83
CA GLY A 318 16.38 0.40 34.26
C GLY A 318 16.73 -0.86 33.43
N GLY A 319 17.69 -0.79 32.48
CA GLY A 319 18.08 -1.91 31.61
C GLY A 319 17.03 -2.28 30.56
N ASN A 320 16.12 -1.36 30.22
CA ASN A 320 15.06 -1.59 29.25
C ASN A 320 15.32 -0.81 27.94
N GLN A 321 14.70 -1.28 26.87
CA GLN A 321 14.85 -0.70 25.55
C GLN A 321 13.77 0.34 25.21
N VAL A 322 14.13 1.27 24.33
CA VAL A 322 13.27 2.38 23.89
C VAL A 322 13.09 2.32 22.37
N ILE A 323 11.87 2.59 21.92
CA ILE A 323 11.56 2.87 20.51
C ILE A 323 11.20 4.34 20.38
N VAL A 324 11.83 5.06 19.42
CA VAL A 324 11.47 6.43 19.04
C VAL A 324 10.90 6.40 17.62
N PHE A 325 9.63 6.72 17.52
CA PHE A 325 8.84 6.63 16.29
C PHE A 325 8.53 8.01 15.72
N LEU A 326 8.78 8.15 14.42
CA LEU A 326 8.37 9.30 13.61
C LEU A 326 7.39 8.82 12.52
N PRO A 327 6.14 9.31 12.47
CA PRO A 327 5.12 8.82 11.56
C PRO A 327 5.42 9.12 10.08
N THR A 328 6.14 10.20 9.82
CA THR A 328 6.51 10.62 8.47
C THR A 328 7.99 10.37 8.20
N ARG A 329 8.31 10.02 6.95
CA ARG A 329 9.68 9.98 6.48
C ARG A 329 10.14 11.41 6.21
N ALA A 330 10.48 12.15 7.24
CA ALA A 330 11.17 13.41 7.07
C ALA A 330 12.65 13.13 6.74
N ASN A 331 12.90 12.49 5.59
CA ASN A 331 14.27 12.20 5.11
C ASN A 331 14.83 13.33 4.25
N PHE A 332 14.11 14.43 4.16
CA PHE A 332 14.51 15.53 3.31
C PHE A 332 15.34 16.51 4.14
N LYS A 333 16.64 16.42 3.99
CA LYS A 333 17.55 17.48 4.38
C LYS A 333 17.35 18.62 3.40
N TYR A 334 16.42 19.50 3.70
CA TYR A 334 16.26 20.73 2.91
C TYR A 334 17.38 21.69 3.26
N GLN A 335 17.82 22.39 2.25
CA GLN A 335 18.62 23.58 2.45
C GLN A 335 17.70 24.79 2.44
N ILE A 336 17.70 25.55 3.53
CA ILE A 336 16.86 26.76 3.70
C ILE A 336 17.77 27.97 3.83
N CYS A 337 17.40 29.03 3.12
CA CYS A 337 18.06 30.32 3.22
C CYS A 337 17.70 31.00 4.54
N THR A 338 18.70 31.45 5.29
CA THR A 338 18.50 32.21 6.55
C THR A 338 17.89 33.59 6.35
N THR A 339 18.04 34.16 5.15
CA THR A 339 17.55 35.53 4.85
C THR A 339 16.11 35.51 4.34
N CYS A 340 15.76 34.67 3.37
CA CYS A 340 14.42 34.69 2.76
C CYS A 340 13.54 33.48 3.15
N GLY A 341 14.04 32.52 3.93
CA GLY A 341 13.29 31.35 4.39
C GLY A 341 12.96 30.32 3.30
N LYS A 342 13.36 30.56 2.04
CA LYS A 342 13.06 29.63 0.94
C LYS A 342 14.03 28.48 0.91
N SER A 343 13.52 27.30 0.56
CA SER A 343 14.34 26.11 0.29
C SER A 343 14.96 26.16 -1.10
N VAL A 344 16.04 25.40 -1.32
CA VAL A 344 16.58 25.18 -2.67
C VAL A 344 15.68 24.21 -3.40
N GLU A 345 14.97 24.71 -4.41
CA GLU A 345 14.01 23.94 -5.19
C GLU A 345 14.63 23.37 -6.47
N CYS A 346 14.07 22.25 -6.93
CA CYS A 346 14.45 21.67 -8.22
C CYS A 346 13.99 22.60 -9.37
N PRO A 347 14.87 22.92 -10.33
CA PRO A 347 14.50 23.80 -11.46
C PRO A 347 13.42 23.18 -12.36
N TYR A 348 13.24 21.87 -12.34
CA TYR A 348 12.27 21.12 -13.15
C TYR A 348 11.01 20.73 -12.39
N CYS A 349 11.03 20.80 -11.04
CA CYS A 349 9.93 20.43 -10.17
C CYS A 349 9.73 21.53 -9.11
N SER A 350 8.49 21.76 -8.71
CA SER A 350 8.18 22.68 -7.58
C SER A 350 8.30 21.95 -6.24
N VAL A 351 9.46 21.38 -5.98
CA VAL A 351 9.77 20.66 -4.73
C VAL A 351 11.18 20.97 -4.26
N SER A 352 11.37 21.01 -2.97
CA SER A 352 12.69 21.18 -2.37
C SER A 352 13.57 19.99 -2.69
N MET A 353 14.83 20.26 -3.01
CA MET A 353 15.84 19.23 -3.29
C MET A 353 16.41 18.66 -2.01
N SER A 354 16.72 17.38 -2.02
CA SER A 354 17.26 16.66 -0.88
C SER A 354 18.79 16.62 -0.90
N LEU A 355 19.41 16.92 0.23
CA LEU A 355 20.87 16.83 0.38
C LEU A 355 21.30 15.37 0.56
N HIS A 356 22.15 14.89 -0.33
CA HIS A 356 22.84 13.59 -0.24
C HIS A 356 24.27 13.82 0.27
N LYS A 357 24.51 13.56 1.57
CA LYS A 357 25.81 13.80 2.21
C LYS A 357 26.98 13.04 1.54
N ASN A 358 26.72 11.80 1.11
CA ASN A 358 27.77 10.96 0.51
C ASN A 358 28.22 11.46 -0.86
N ASP A 359 27.32 12.11 -1.58
CA ASP A 359 27.59 12.61 -2.94
C ASP A 359 27.88 14.12 -2.95
N LEU A 360 27.78 14.78 -1.79
CA LEU A 360 27.87 16.25 -1.62
C LEU A 360 27.01 17.02 -2.63
N ALA A 361 25.83 16.48 -2.95
CA ALA A 361 24.95 17.00 -3.98
C ALA A 361 23.51 17.09 -3.51
N LEU A 362 22.74 18.04 -4.10
CA LEU A 362 21.31 18.11 -3.98
C LEU A 362 20.66 17.27 -5.07
N LYS A 363 19.71 16.39 -4.70
CA LYS A 363 18.97 15.54 -5.64
C LYS A 363 17.48 15.75 -5.54
N CYS A 364 16.79 15.79 -6.66
CA CYS A 364 15.34 15.75 -6.73
C CYS A 364 14.86 14.30 -6.80
N HIS A 365 14.07 13.84 -5.82
CA HIS A 365 13.55 12.48 -5.80
C HIS A 365 12.39 12.23 -6.79
N TYR A 366 11.89 13.28 -7.46
CA TYR A 366 10.79 13.17 -8.43
C TYR A 366 11.28 13.00 -9.86
N CYS A 367 12.30 13.78 -10.27
CA CYS A 367 12.82 13.70 -11.64
C CYS A 367 14.25 13.18 -11.74
N GLY A 368 14.91 12.91 -10.60
CA GLY A 368 16.29 12.44 -10.56
C GLY A 368 17.35 13.51 -10.82
N TYR A 369 16.96 14.78 -11.05
CA TYR A 369 17.91 15.87 -11.25
C TYR A 369 18.83 16.03 -10.04
N ALA A 370 20.13 16.21 -10.29
CA ALA A 370 21.14 16.45 -9.27
C ALA A 370 21.96 17.71 -9.61
N GLN A 371 22.29 18.48 -8.58
CA GLN A 371 23.16 19.65 -8.69
C GLN A 371 24.09 19.74 -7.49
N GLN A 372 25.16 20.50 -7.62
CA GLN A 372 26.03 20.87 -6.49
C GLN A 372 25.26 21.75 -5.50
N ILE A 373 25.76 21.78 -4.26
CA ILE A 373 25.21 22.65 -3.21
C ILE A 373 25.57 24.08 -3.61
N PRO A 374 24.59 25.00 -3.78
CA PRO A 374 24.88 26.38 -4.13
C PRO A 374 25.52 27.12 -2.95
N ASP A 375 26.50 27.98 -3.23
CA ASP A 375 27.21 28.79 -2.24
C ASP A 375 26.34 29.90 -1.65
N SER A 376 25.34 30.35 -2.40
CA SER A 376 24.36 31.37 -1.99
C SER A 376 22.94 30.95 -2.36
N CYS A 377 21.95 31.59 -1.76
CA CYS A 377 20.54 31.29 -2.02
C CYS A 377 20.13 31.58 -3.48
N PRO A 378 19.66 30.60 -4.26
CA PRO A 378 19.22 30.83 -5.64
C PRO A 378 18.01 31.76 -5.77
N SER A 379 17.26 31.99 -4.68
CA SER A 379 16.04 32.81 -4.69
C SER A 379 16.29 34.28 -4.38
N CYS A 380 17.24 34.61 -3.50
CA CYS A 380 17.52 36.00 -3.11
C CYS A 380 18.98 36.40 -3.40
N ASN A 381 19.81 35.54 -3.94
CA ASN A 381 21.24 35.72 -4.24
C ASN A 381 22.09 36.21 -3.04
N SER A 382 21.51 36.22 -1.86
CA SER A 382 22.16 36.55 -0.59
C SER A 382 21.72 35.56 0.48
N GLY A 383 22.47 35.44 1.53
CA GLY A 383 22.13 34.56 2.65
C GLY A 383 22.86 33.23 2.62
N ILE A 384 23.07 32.72 3.82
CA ILE A 384 23.73 31.45 4.08
C ILE A 384 22.68 30.36 4.01
N ILE A 385 23.00 29.28 3.29
CA ILE A 385 22.11 28.13 3.20
C ILE A 385 22.41 27.18 4.36
N HIS A 386 21.45 27.02 5.25
CA HIS A 386 21.53 26.07 6.34
C HIS A 386 20.89 24.73 6.01
N ASN A 387 21.53 23.66 6.49
CA ASN A 387 20.95 22.32 6.43
C ASN A 387 19.89 22.17 7.51
N LEU A 388 18.62 22.30 7.17
CA LEU A 388 17.54 21.94 8.09
C LEU A 388 17.41 20.41 8.07
N ARG A 389 17.77 19.77 9.15
CA ARG A 389 17.62 18.34 9.34
C ARG A 389 16.30 18.11 10.05
N VAL A 390 15.31 17.54 9.35
CA VAL A 390 14.08 17.07 9.98
C VAL A 390 13.96 15.58 9.71
N GLY A 391 13.89 14.75 10.76
CA GLY A 391 13.63 13.32 10.61
C GLY A 391 14.49 12.38 11.46
N THR A 392 14.38 11.07 11.17
CA THR A 392 15.01 10.00 11.94
C THR A 392 16.54 10.15 12.09
N ALA A 393 17.22 10.73 11.10
CA ALA A 393 18.66 10.94 11.15
C ALA A 393 19.05 12.03 12.15
N GLN A 394 18.24 13.10 12.26
CA GLN A 394 18.49 14.17 13.22
C GLN A 394 18.23 13.66 14.65
N ILE A 395 17.09 12.98 14.86
CA ILE A 395 16.78 12.40 16.16
C ILE A 395 17.85 11.38 16.59
N GLU A 396 18.36 10.58 15.65
CA GLU A 396 19.48 9.66 15.94
C GLU A 396 20.73 10.42 16.40
N GLU A 397 21.10 11.53 15.73
CA GLU A 397 22.27 12.36 16.07
C GLU A 397 22.06 13.06 17.43
N GLU A 398 20.91 13.69 17.67
CA GLU A 398 20.57 14.34 18.95
C GLU A 398 20.57 13.34 20.13
N LEU A 399 20.02 12.16 19.93
CA LEU A 399 20.05 11.12 20.96
C LEU A 399 21.48 10.63 21.25
N LYS A 400 22.36 10.51 20.24
CA LYS A 400 23.77 10.14 20.45
C LYS A 400 24.55 11.19 21.23
N GLU A 401 24.23 12.47 21.03
CA GLU A 401 24.81 13.56 21.82
C GLU A 401 24.33 13.53 23.28
N LEU A 402 23.03 13.25 23.50
CA LEU A 402 22.43 13.19 24.84
C LEU A 402 22.81 11.89 25.60
N PHE A 403 23.01 10.80 24.88
CA PHE A 403 23.28 9.47 25.45
C PHE A 403 24.53 8.82 24.81
N PRO A 404 25.74 9.40 25.01
CA PRO A 404 26.97 8.98 24.32
C PRO A 404 27.41 7.55 24.65
N ASN A 405 27.00 7.01 25.79
CA ASN A 405 27.35 5.66 26.25
C ASN A 405 26.38 4.58 25.81
N ASN A 406 25.30 4.94 25.07
CA ASN A 406 24.25 4.02 24.67
C ASN A 406 24.31 3.70 23.18
N ILE A 407 23.87 2.50 22.80
CA ILE A 407 23.82 2.06 21.42
C ILE A 407 22.50 2.45 20.79
N ILE A 408 22.57 3.42 19.88
CA ILE A 408 21.42 3.99 19.17
C ILE A 408 21.51 3.65 17.70
N LYS A 409 20.48 3.02 17.13
CA LYS A 409 20.43 2.68 15.71
C LYS A 409 19.16 3.17 15.05
N ARG A 410 19.30 3.52 13.77
CA ARG A 410 18.18 3.93 12.92
C ARG A 410 17.60 2.73 12.17
N PHE A 411 16.26 2.66 12.17
CA PHE A 411 15.46 1.59 11.57
C PHE A 411 14.46 2.16 10.55
N ASP A 412 14.98 2.49 9.38
CA ASP A 412 14.18 2.99 8.25
C ASP A 412 14.67 2.40 6.91
N ARG A 413 13.89 2.61 5.84
CA ARG A 413 14.23 2.08 4.50
C ARG A 413 15.49 2.68 3.87
N ASP A 414 15.95 3.83 4.32
CA ASP A 414 17.17 4.46 3.78
C ASP A 414 18.41 3.79 4.32
N LYS A 415 18.34 3.33 5.57
CA LYS A 415 19.44 2.61 6.23
C LYS A 415 19.38 1.10 5.92
N ILE A 416 18.17 0.52 5.90
CA ILE A 416 17.96 -0.92 5.72
C ILE A 416 17.51 -1.19 4.29
N LYS A 417 18.42 -1.60 3.44
CA LYS A 417 18.16 -1.89 2.02
C LYS A 417 17.97 -3.38 1.72
N THR A 418 18.47 -4.26 2.58
CA THR A 418 18.47 -5.71 2.38
C THR A 418 17.82 -6.47 3.54
N ASN A 419 17.26 -7.65 3.24
CA ASN A 419 16.70 -8.54 4.26
C ASN A 419 17.74 -8.99 5.28
N LYS A 420 19.03 -9.11 4.88
CA LYS A 420 20.12 -9.44 5.79
C LYS A 420 20.33 -8.33 6.83
N GLN A 421 20.40 -7.07 6.40
CA GLN A 421 20.52 -5.92 7.31
C GLN A 421 19.31 -5.83 8.25
N LEU A 422 18.08 -6.04 7.73
CA LEU A 422 16.88 -6.08 8.55
C LEU A 422 16.98 -7.13 9.66
N LYS A 423 17.34 -8.36 9.28
CA LYS A 423 17.48 -9.46 10.24
C LYS A 423 18.55 -9.16 11.29
N THR A 424 19.73 -8.67 10.87
CA THR A 424 20.84 -8.35 11.79
C THR A 424 20.41 -7.33 12.86
N ILE A 425 19.79 -6.20 12.46
CA ILE A 425 19.36 -5.16 13.41
C ILE A 425 18.27 -5.69 14.38
N LEU A 426 17.34 -6.49 13.88
CA LEU A 426 16.30 -7.09 14.72
C LEU A 426 16.87 -8.11 15.72
N ASP A 427 17.82 -8.93 15.28
CA ASP A 427 18.48 -9.91 16.14
C ASP A 427 19.32 -9.20 17.23
N GLU A 428 20.08 -8.15 16.88
CA GLU A 428 20.84 -7.31 17.84
C GLU A 428 19.89 -6.61 18.84
N PHE A 429 18.79 -6.04 18.36
CA PHE A 429 17.82 -5.38 19.24
C PHE A 429 17.16 -6.38 20.19
N ASN A 430 16.73 -7.54 19.70
CA ASN A 430 16.11 -8.57 20.55
C ASN A 430 17.07 -9.21 21.56
N LYS A 431 18.39 -9.16 21.32
CA LYS A 431 19.44 -9.59 22.27
C LYS A 431 19.77 -8.52 23.33
N GLY A 432 19.23 -7.30 23.19
CA GLY A 432 19.55 -6.18 24.07
C GLY A 432 20.86 -5.47 23.74
N GLU A 433 21.44 -5.71 22.57
CA GLU A 433 22.67 -5.05 22.09
C GLU A 433 22.43 -3.61 21.58
N ILE A 434 21.17 -3.19 21.43
CA ILE A 434 20.76 -1.85 21.04
C ILE A 434 19.79 -1.32 22.11
N ASP A 435 20.08 -0.14 22.65
CA ASP A 435 19.26 0.51 23.69
C ASP A 435 18.08 1.27 23.11
N ILE A 436 18.33 2.04 22.03
CA ILE A 436 17.33 2.89 21.39
C ILE A 436 17.24 2.58 19.90
N LEU A 437 16.03 2.31 19.43
CA LEU A 437 15.74 2.13 18.01
C LEU A 437 14.88 3.31 17.49
N VAL A 438 15.45 4.11 16.58
CA VAL A 438 14.78 5.29 15.99
C VAL A 438 14.28 4.92 14.59
N GLY A 439 13.00 5.12 14.31
CA GLY A 439 12.51 4.79 12.98
C GLY A 439 11.13 5.30 12.63
N THR A 440 10.65 4.85 11.47
CA THR A 440 9.36 5.22 10.91
C THR A 440 8.39 4.03 10.95
N GLN A 441 7.41 3.99 10.06
CA GLN A 441 6.41 2.92 9.96
C GLN A 441 6.98 1.48 9.95
N MET A 442 8.27 1.29 9.67
CA MET A 442 8.90 -0.04 9.84
C MET A 442 8.89 -0.52 11.30
N LEU A 443 8.95 0.38 12.28
CA LEU A 443 8.88 0.03 13.70
C LEU A 443 7.50 -0.45 14.14
N SER A 444 6.43 0.07 13.52
CA SER A 444 5.06 -0.26 13.91
C SER A 444 4.58 -1.61 13.38
N LYS A 445 5.25 -2.20 12.37
CA LYS A 445 4.74 -3.36 11.61
C LYS A 445 5.59 -4.62 11.78
N GLY A 446 4.92 -5.76 11.99
CA GLY A 446 5.44 -7.11 11.72
C GLY A 446 6.60 -7.62 12.58
N HIS A 447 7.05 -6.91 13.61
CA HIS A 447 8.19 -7.31 14.43
C HIS A 447 7.80 -7.48 15.88
N ASP A 448 8.38 -8.49 16.54
CA ASP A 448 8.24 -8.72 17.97
C ASP A 448 9.45 -8.13 18.70
N TYR A 449 9.17 -7.21 19.61
CA TYR A 449 10.16 -6.60 20.49
C TYR A 449 9.91 -7.07 21.93
N HIS A 450 10.92 -7.74 22.53
CA HIS A 450 10.71 -8.44 23.79
C HIS A 450 10.94 -7.56 25.02
N ASN A 451 11.81 -6.56 24.93
CA ASN A 451 12.27 -5.75 26.08
C ASN A 451 11.98 -4.26 25.95
N VAL A 452 11.06 -3.88 25.05
CA VAL A 452 10.67 -2.47 24.89
C VAL A 452 9.68 -2.07 25.98
N LYS A 453 10.10 -1.13 26.83
CA LYS A 453 9.27 -0.57 27.90
C LYS A 453 8.73 0.81 27.58
N LEU A 454 9.43 1.59 26.74
CA LEU A 454 9.02 2.92 26.35
C LEU A 454 8.91 3.04 24.83
N ALA A 455 7.77 3.53 24.36
CA ALA A 455 7.60 4.04 23.00
C ALA A 455 7.45 5.57 23.03
N VAL A 456 8.30 6.26 22.30
CA VAL A 456 8.25 7.72 22.10
C VAL A 456 7.70 8.00 20.73
N VAL A 457 6.66 8.81 20.63
CA VAL A 457 6.04 9.22 19.37
C VAL A 457 6.22 10.71 19.17
N LEU A 458 6.97 11.08 18.13
CA LEU A 458 7.28 12.48 17.81
C LEU A 458 6.54 12.93 16.54
N GLY A 459 5.94 14.12 16.57
CA GLY A 459 5.40 14.77 15.38
C GLY A 459 4.14 14.11 14.78
N ILE A 460 3.30 13.47 15.57
CA ILE A 460 2.05 12.82 15.11
C ILE A 460 1.05 13.82 14.53
N ASP A 461 1.07 15.06 14.98
CA ASP A 461 0.20 16.14 14.50
C ASP A 461 0.41 16.43 13.00
N SER A 462 1.59 16.12 12.47
CA SER A 462 1.83 16.20 11.02
C SER A 462 0.95 15.27 10.20
N VAL A 463 0.56 14.12 10.77
CA VAL A 463 -0.38 13.18 10.13
C VAL A 463 -1.81 13.63 10.35
N LEU A 464 -2.14 14.08 11.54
CA LEU A 464 -3.48 14.55 11.89
C LEU A 464 -3.89 15.77 11.03
N ASN A 465 -2.93 16.65 10.73
CA ASN A 465 -3.12 17.86 9.94
C ASN A 465 -2.92 17.66 8.42
N MET A 466 -2.80 16.42 7.94
CA MET A 466 -2.79 16.16 6.50
C MET A 466 -4.11 16.57 5.85
N ASN A 467 -4.04 17.14 4.66
CA ASN A 467 -5.24 17.48 3.87
C ASN A 467 -5.86 16.18 3.28
N SER A 468 -6.44 15.37 4.14
CA SER A 468 -7.08 14.10 3.80
C SER A 468 -8.21 13.78 4.76
N TYR A 469 -9.33 13.31 4.24
CA TYR A 469 -10.45 12.84 5.09
C TYR A 469 -10.08 11.63 5.97
N LYS A 470 -8.96 10.96 5.69
CA LYS A 470 -8.43 9.82 6.47
C LYS A 470 -7.38 10.23 7.52
N SER A 471 -7.05 11.51 7.66
CA SER A 471 -5.93 11.94 8.52
C SER A 471 -6.10 11.50 9.97
N ARG A 472 -7.31 11.63 10.54
CA ARG A 472 -7.65 11.21 11.91
C ARG A 472 -7.52 9.68 12.07
N GLU A 473 -8.14 8.91 11.17
CA GLU A 473 -8.05 7.45 11.12
C GLU A 473 -6.60 6.97 11.03
N LYS A 474 -5.81 7.59 10.15
CA LYS A 474 -4.39 7.27 9.97
C LYS A 474 -3.54 7.58 11.20
N ALA A 475 -3.71 8.75 11.81
CA ALA A 475 -2.97 9.15 13.00
C ALA A 475 -3.23 8.19 14.16
N LEU A 476 -4.51 7.89 14.43
CA LEU A 476 -4.90 6.99 15.51
C LEU A 476 -4.44 5.54 15.26
N SER A 477 -4.59 5.03 14.02
CA SER A 477 -4.11 3.71 13.63
C SER A 477 -2.59 3.56 13.87
N LEU A 478 -1.79 4.55 13.46
CA LEU A 478 -0.34 4.54 13.70
C LEU A 478 0.00 4.52 15.19
N LEU A 479 -0.70 5.31 16.00
CA LEU A 479 -0.48 5.34 17.44
C LEU A 479 -0.83 4.01 18.12
N ILE A 480 -1.97 3.41 17.81
CA ILE A 480 -2.36 2.10 18.36
C ILE A 480 -1.34 1.03 17.95
N GLN A 481 -0.89 1.02 16.71
CA GLN A 481 0.11 0.05 16.23
C GLN A 481 1.45 0.19 16.97
N ILE A 482 1.97 1.41 17.14
CA ILE A 482 3.25 1.62 17.82
C ILE A 482 3.14 1.39 19.34
N SER A 483 2.02 1.78 19.92
CA SER A 483 1.72 1.50 21.33
C SER A 483 1.69 0.00 21.62
N GLY A 484 1.20 -0.80 20.65
CA GLY A 484 1.25 -2.26 20.70
C GLY A 484 2.66 -2.86 20.69
N ARG A 485 3.71 -2.06 20.50
CA ARG A 485 5.12 -2.50 20.54
C ARG A 485 5.77 -2.32 21.90
N SER A 486 5.21 -1.48 22.77
CA SER A 486 5.66 -1.30 24.16
C SER A 486 4.92 -2.26 25.09
N GLY A 487 5.62 -2.83 26.05
CA GLY A 487 5.04 -3.61 27.14
C GLY A 487 4.43 -4.96 26.76
N ARG A 488 4.87 -5.62 25.70
CA ARG A 488 4.30 -6.93 25.27
C ARG A 488 4.35 -8.04 26.31
N LYS A 489 5.27 -7.96 27.27
CA LYS A 489 5.42 -8.92 28.37
C LYS A 489 5.16 -8.27 29.73
N GLY A 490 4.24 -7.31 29.84
CA GLY A 490 3.93 -6.65 31.11
C GLY A 490 3.56 -5.18 30.95
N GLU A 491 4.10 -4.31 31.82
CA GLU A 491 3.83 -2.88 31.78
C GLU A 491 4.65 -2.19 30.69
N GLY A 492 4.02 -1.28 29.96
CA GLY A 492 4.64 -0.44 28.93
C GLY A 492 4.22 1.01 29.06
N GLU A 493 5.10 1.92 28.68
CA GLU A 493 4.84 3.34 28.66
C GLU A 493 4.90 3.87 27.22
N VAL A 494 4.01 4.82 26.93
CA VAL A 494 3.99 5.53 25.65
C VAL A 494 3.96 7.01 25.94
N ILE A 495 4.94 7.78 25.42
CA ILE A 495 4.91 9.23 25.44
C ILE A 495 4.65 9.75 24.03
N ILE A 496 3.67 10.64 23.91
CA ILE A 496 3.19 11.17 22.64
C ILE A 496 3.38 12.69 22.63
N GLN A 497 4.18 13.16 21.69
CA GLN A 497 4.33 14.58 21.46
C GLN A 497 3.20 15.06 20.54
N THR A 498 2.29 15.86 21.08
CA THR A 498 1.11 16.36 20.37
C THR A 498 0.49 17.58 21.07
N LYS A 499 -0.13 18.45 20.31
CA LYS A 499 -1.01 19.54 20.79
C LYS A 499 -2.49 19.14 20.83
N ASN A 500 -2.80 17.88 20.47
CA ASN A 500 -4.15 17.35 20.40
C ASN A 500 -4.36 16.24 21.45
N GLU A 501 -3.91 16.47 22.69
CA GLU A 501 -3.96 15.51 23.78
C GLU A 501 -5.37 14.96 23.98
N GLU A 502 -6.39 15.82 24.01
CA GLU A 502 -7.79 15.45 24.26
C GLU A 502 -8.27 14.39 23.27
N PHE A 503 -8.03 14.60 21.97
CA PHE A 503 -8.40 13.65 20.91
C PHE A 503 -7.74 12.28 21.11
N PHE A 504 -6.42 12.28 21.30
CA PHE A 504 -5.71 11.00 21.43
C PHE A 504 -6.01 10.28 22.75
N ASN A 505 -6.12 11.02 23.85
CA ASN A 505 -6.43 10.43 25.16
C ASN A 505 -7.80 9.73 25.17
N HIS A 506 -8.77 10.28 24.42
CA HIS A 506 -10.11 9.70 24.33
C HIS A 506 -10.12 8.38 23.54
N TYR A 507 -9.43 8.32 22.37
CA TYR A 507 -9.55 7.20 21.43
C TYR A 507 -8.33 6.25 21.39
N LEU A 508 -7.28 6.50 22.16
CA LEU A 508 -6.00 5.81 22.01
C LEU A 508 -6.03 4.33 22.43
N ASN A 509 -6.99 3.93 23.24
CA ASN A 509 -7.10 2.53 23.62
C ASN A 509 -7.88 1.72 22.56
N GLU A 510 -7.53 0.43 22.44
CA GLU A 510 -8.13 -0.46 21.44
C GLU A 510 -9.64 -0.68 21.66
N SER A 511 -10.14 -0.50 22.91
CA SER A 511 -11.57 -0.62 23.22
C SER A 511 -12.40 0.55 22.67
N ASN A 512 -11.84 1.76 22.67
CA ASN A 512 -12.52 2.97 22.18
C ASN A 512 -12.33 3.19 20.68
N TYR A 513 -11.52 2.37 20.02
CA TYR A 513 -11.32 2.48 18.57
C TYR A 513 -12.61 2.23 17.76
N GLN A 514 -13.48 1.38 18.25
CA GLN A 514 -14.80 1.20 17.63
C GLN A 514 -15.65 2.46 17.74
N GLU A 515 -15.68 3.12 18.90
CA GLU A 515 -16.36 4.41 19.11
C GLU A 515 -15.82 5.49 18.16
N PHE A 516 -14.49 5.53 17.98
CA PHE A 516 -13.87 6.40 16.99
C PHE A 516 -14.39 6.12 15.57
N LEU A 517 -14.49 4.85 15.17
CA LEU A 517 -14.99 4.48 13.83
C LEU A 517 -16.45 4.91 13.62
N GLU A 518 -17.28 4.78 14.64
CA GLU A 518 -18.68 5.23 14.61
C GLU A 518 -18.75 6.75 14.44
N SER A 519 -18.03 7.52 15.26
CA SER A 519 -17.91 8.99 15.13
C SER A 519 -17.34 9.42 13.78
N GLU A 520 -16.35 8.68 13.26
CA GLU A 520 -15.74 8.97 11.96
C GLU A 520 -16.71 8.72 10.80
N LEU A 521 -17.58 7.71 10.90
CA LEU A 521 -18.63 7.46 9.91
C LEU A 521 -19.68 8.56 9.90
N GLU A 522 -20.13 9.03 11.06
CA GLU A 522 -21.03 10.19 11.16
C GLU A 522 -20.45 11.43 10.49
N PHE A 523 -19.15 11.72 10.74
CA PHE A 523 -18.45 12.82 10.07
C PHE A 523 -18.39 12.66 8.54
N ARG A 524 -18.32 11.43 8.03
CA ARG A 524 -18.20 11.15 6.58
C ARG A 524 -19.53 11.07 5.86
N GLU A 525 -20.65 10.99 6.58
CA GLU A 525 -21.97 10.93 5.98
C GLU A 525 -22.17 12.12 5.04
N ASP A 526 -22.68 11.85 3.85
CA ASP A 526 -22.90 12.82 2.76
C ASP A 526 -21.65 13.57 2.23
N LEU A 527 -20.47 13.33 2.77
CA LEU A 527 -19.26 14.07 2.40
C LEU A 527 -18.14 13.20 1.81
N TYR A 528 -17.92 12.00 2.38
CA TYR A 528 -16.73 11.20 2.07
C TYR A 528 -17.03 9.71 1.93
N PRO A 529 -16.09 8.91 1.39
CA PRO A 529 -16.18 7.46 1.46
C PRO A 529 -16.31 6.96 2.93
N PRO A 530 -17.15 5.96 3.18
CA PRO A 530 -17.73 4.97 2.27
C PRO A 530 -19.05 5.36 1.59
N PHE A 531 -19.65 6.47 1.92
CA PHE A 531 -20.98 6.90 1.44
C PHE A 531 -20.93 7.46 0.02
N LEU A 532 -19.91 8.23 -0.30
CA LEU A 532 -19.67 8.78 -1.63
C LEU A 532 -18.41 8.14 -2.26
N LYS A 533 -18.31 8.27 -3.56
CA LYS A 533 -17.09 7.96 -4.30
C LYS A 533 -16.33 9.23 -4.66
N MET A 534 -15.01 9.16 -4.60
CA MET A 534 -14.14 10.28 -4.95
C MET A 534 -13.22 9.90 -6.09
N ALA A 535 -12.97 10.87 -6.97
CA ALA A 535 -11.99 10.74 -8.04
C ALA A 535 -11.14 12.01 -8.11
N LYS A 536 -9.87 11.84 -8.52
CA LYS A 536 -8.97 12.93 -8.81
C LYS A 536 -8.54 12.84 -10.27
N VAL A 537 -8.70 13.94 -11.01
CA VAL A 537 -8.20 14.07 -12.37
C VAL A 537 -7.02 15.03 -12.32
N THR A 538 -5.84 14.55 -12.70
CA THR A 538 -4.63 15.38 -12.76
C THR A 538 -4.27 15.65 -14.20
N PHE A 539 -4.17 16.91 -14.58
CA PHE A 539 -3.76 17.39 -15.91
C PHE A 539 -2.29 17.80 -15.87
N SER A 540 -1.50 17.41 -16.88
CA SER A 540 -0.05 17.66 -16.90
C SER A 540 0.47 17.97 -18.29
N HIS A 541 1.10 19.16 -18.48
CA HIS A 541 1.68 19.58 -19.75
C HIS A 541 2.86 20.55 -19.55
N ALA A 542 3.77 20.63 -20.54
CA ALA A 542 4.91 21.56 -20.50
C ALA A 542 4.48 23.04 -20.57
N ASN A 543 3.37 23.34 -21.22
CA ASN A 543 2.78 24.68 -21.25
C ASN A 543 1.73 24.82 -20.13
N GLY A 544 2.02 25.68 -19.15
CA GLY A 544 1.19 25.87 -17.97
C GLY A 544 -0.15 26.58 -18.24
N LEU A 545 -0.20 27.50 -19.21
CA LEU A 545 -1.46 28.18 -19.58
C LEU A 545 -2.39 27.18 -20.30
N LYS A 546 -1.87 26.49 -21.32
CA LYS A 546 -2.64 25.47 -22.04
C LYS A 546 -3.29 24.44 -21.11
N ILE A 547 -2.53 23.92 -20.14
CA ILE A 547 -3.06 22.88 -19.25
C ILE A 547 -4.04 23.43 -18.23
N LYS A 548 -3.90 24.71 -17.85
CA LYS A 548 -4.88 25.41 -17.01
C LYS A 548 -6.20 25.56 -17.75
N ASP A 549 -6.18 26.07 -19.01
CA ASP A 549 -7.37 26.24 -19.82
C ASP A 549 -8.09 24.91 -20.10
N GLU A 550 -7.31 23.85 -20.32
CA GLU A 550 -7.83 22.50 -20.49
C GLU A 550 -8.52 22.01 -19.19
N MET A 551 -7.89 22.18 -18.02
CA MET A 551 -8.50 21.88 -16.73
C MET A 551 -9.79 22.68 -16.51
N ASP A 552 -9.78 23.99 -16.79
CA ASP A 552 -10.94 24.88 -16.62
C ASP A 552 -12.12 24.43 -17.50
N SER A 553 -11.85 23.95 -18.74
CA SER A 553 -12.89 23.40 -19.62
C SER A 553 -13.55 22.14 -19.04
N TYR A 554 -12.76 21.23 -18.47
CA TYR A 554 -13.29 20.04 -17.79
C TYR A 554 -14.00 20.37 -16.47
N VAL A 555 -13.61 21.42 -15.75
CA VAL A 555 -14.37 21.91 -14.60
C VAL A 555 -15.78 22.30 -14.99
N GLN A 556 -15.97 23.02 -16.10
CA GLN A 556 -17.31 23.36 -16.63
C GLN A 556 -18.09 22.11 -17.03
N PHE A 557 -17.46 21.20 -17.78
CA PHE A 557 -18.04 19.92 -18.18
C PHE A 557 -18.58 19.12 -16.97
N PHE A 558 -17.81 19.01 -15.87
CA PHE A 558 -18.26 18.29 -14.69
C PHE A 558 -19.36 19.02 -13.94
N LYS A 559 -19.36 20.37 -13.89
CA LYS A 559 -20.40 21.17 -13.22
C LYS A 559 -21.76 21.09 -13.91
N GLU A 560 -21.82 20.79 -15.20
CA GLU A 560 -23.07 20.58 -15.94
C GLU A 560 -23.78 19.27 -15.52
N ASN A 561 -23.04 18.32 -14.93
CA ASN A 561 -23.61 17.04 -14.48
C ASN A 561 -24.09 17.14 -13.02
N LYS A 562 -25.40 17.20 -12.82
CA LYS A 562 -26.05 17.34 -11.50
C LYS A 562 -25.71 16.20 -10.51
N ASN A 563 -25.23 15.05 -11.00
CA ASN A 563 -24.84 13.92 -10.16
C ASN A 563 -23.37 13.94 -9.74
N ILE A 564 -22.60 14.95 -10.17
CA ILE A 564 -21.17 15.06 -9.86
C ILE A 564 -20.91 16.40 -9.20
N GLU A 565 -20.25 16.37 -8.07
CA GLU A 565 -19.81 17.58 -7.39
C GLU A 565 -18.31 17.79 -7.63
N VAL A 566 -17.95 18.99 -8.06
CA VAL A 566 -16.57 19.47 -8.12
C VAL A 566 -16.20 20.01 -6.74
N VAL A 567 -15.53 19.19 -5.92
CA VAL A 567 -15.13 19.54 -4.55
C VAL A 567 -14.07 20.63 -4.54
N GLY A 568 -13.15 20.59 -5.49
CA GLY A 568 -12.08 21.56 -5.64
C GLY A 568 -11.30 21.37 -6.94
N PHE A 569 -10.66 22.45 -7.38
CA PHE A 569 -9.78 22.42 -8.54
C PHE A 569 -8.71 23.50 -8.45
N GLY A 570 -7.59 23.30 -9.12
CA GLY A 570 -6.50 24.27 -9.14
C GLY A 570 -5.14 23.63 -9.34
N GLN A 571 -4.09 24.31 -8.89
CA GLN A 571 -2.73 23.80 -8.95
C GLN A 571 -2.58 22.57 -8.04
N SER A 572 -1.95 21.52 -8.59
CA SER A 572 -1.56 20.37 -7.75
C SER A 572 -0.60 20.79 -6.63
N PRO A 573 -0.58 20.09 -5.46
CA PRO A 573 0.39 20.35 -4.39
C PRO A 573 1.85 20.35 -4.89
N ILE A 574 2.16 19.51 -5.87
CA ILE A 574 3.41 19.59 -6.63
C ILE A 574 3.06 20.19 -7.99
N PHE A 575 3.12 21.52 -8.06
CA PHE A 575 2.67 22.26 -9.23
C PHE A 575 3.49 21.98 -10.50
N LYS A 576 4.81 21.75 -10.37
CA LYS A 576 5.69 21.43 -11.50
C LYS A 576 6.48 20.15 -11.19
N MET A 577 6.50 19.20 -12.12
CA MET A 577 7.24 17.96 -12.00
C MET A 577 7.80 17.53 -13.36
N ALA A 578 9.12 17.28 -13.43
CA ALA A 578 9.82 16.91 -14.68
C ALA A 578 9.47 17.85 -15.85
N ASN A 579 9.54 19.16 -15.63
CA ASN A 579 9.20 20.22 -16.58
C ASN A 579 7.74 20.29 -17.05
N LYS A 580 6.82 19.60 -16.39
CA LYS A 580 5.39 19.68 -16.68
C LYS A 580 4.66 20.38 -15.54
N TYR A 581 3.83 21.36 -15.88
CA TYR A 581 2.90 21.99 -14.96
C TYR A 581 1.72 21.06 -14.70
N ARG A 582 1.21 21.05 -13.47
CA ARG A 582 0.17 20.14 -13.02
C ARG A 582 -0.98 20.89 -12.36
N TYR A 583 -2.18 20.57 -12.82
CA TYR A 583 -3.44 21.02 -12.23
C TYR A 583 -4.28 19.81 -11.90
N GLU A 584 -5.20 19.94 -10.96
CA GLU A 584 -6.07 18.84 -10.56
C GLU A 584 -7.50 19.28 -10.32
N ILE A 585 -8.42 18.35 -10.52
CA ILE A 585 -9.84 18.46 -10.17
C ILE A 585 -10.14 17.31 -9.23
N ILE A 586 -10.82 17.60 -8.11
CA ILE A 586 -11.32 16.62 -7.16
C ILE A 586 -12.83 16.55 -7.33
N LEU A 587 -13.32 15.35 -7.58
CA LEU A 587 -14.73 15.04 -7.82
C LEU A 587 -15.26 14.12 -6.75
N ARG A 588 -16.55 14.27 -6.40
CA ARG A 588 -17.28 13.29 -5.60
C ARG A 588 -18.68 13.05 -6.15
N SER A 589 -19.21 11.86 -5.89
CA SER A 589 -20.56 11.49 -6.33
C SER A 589 -21.10 10.32 -5.50
N SER A 590 -22.38 10.35 -5.19
CA SER A 590 -23.14 9.18 -4.72
C SER A 590 -23.50 8.24 -5.88
N ASN A 591 -23.55 8.75 -7.12
CA ASN A 591 -23.85 7.99 -8.32
C ASN A 591 -22.56 7.55 -9.03
N VAL A 592 -22.06 6.36 -8.68
CA VAL A 592 -20.82 5.80 -9.24
C VAL A 592 -20.88 5.69 -10.76
N LYS A 593 -22.03 5.30 -11.34
CA LYS A 593 -22.19 5.15 -12.78
C LYS A 593 -22.04 6.49 -13.50
N ALA A 594 -22.67 7.55 -12.98
CA ALA A 594 -22.55 8.89 -13.55
C ALA A 594 -21.10 9.39 -13.48
N LEU A 595 -20.41 9.18 -12.34
CA LEU A 595 -19.00 9.55 -12.18
C LEU A 595 -18.12 8.81 -13.19
N LEU A 596 -18.25 7.49 -13.32
CA LEU A 596 -17.45 6.70 -14.26
C LEU A 596 -17.71 7.09 -15.71
N THR A 597 -18.99 7.30 -16.10
CA THR A 597 -19.35 7.75 -17.46
C THR A 597 -18.67 9.08 -17.80
N ALA A 598 -18.68 10.03 -16.88
CA ALA A 598 -18.03 11.33 -17.09
C ALA A 598 -16.49 11.22 -17.12
N LEU A 599 -15.90 10.34 -16.31
CA LEU A 599 -14.45 10.12 -16.33
C LEU A 599 -14.00 9.42 -17.62
N HIS A 600 -14.79 8.48 -18.15
CA HIS A 600 -14.50 7.83 -19.43
C HIS A 600 -14.66 8.77 -20.65
N SER A 601 -15.41 9.87 -20.53
CA SER A 601 -15.52 10.88 -21.60
C SER A 601 -14.31 11.83 -21.66
N ILE A 602 -13.38 11.75 -20.72
CA ILE A 602 -12.12 12.53 -20.79
C ILE A 602 -11.25 11.99 -21.92
N ASN A 603 -11.16 12.75 -23.00
CA ASN A 603 -10.40 12.37 -24.19
C ASN A 603 -9.18 13.28 -24.39
N THR A 604 -8.21 13.17 -23.50
CA THR A 604 -6.94 13.89 -23.61
C THR A 604 -5.77 13.06 -23.04
N PRO A 605 -4.62 13.03 -23.73
CA PRO A 605 -3.42 12.35 -23.24
C PRO A 605 -2.79 13.06 -22.03
N ASN A 606 -3.22 14.30 -21.74
CA ASN A 606 -2.69 15.10 -20.64
C ASN A 606 -3.33 14.74 -19.30
N ALA A 607 -4.47 14.04 -19.29
CA ALA A 607 -5.19 13.67 -18.08
C ALA A 607 -4.73 12.33 -17.50
N SER A 608 -4.77 12.25 -16.19
CA SER A 608 -4.52 11.03 -15.41
C SER A 608 -5.55 10.93 -14.31
N ILE A 609 -6.33 9.85 -14.33
CA ILE A 609 -7.45 9.63 -13.42
C ILE A 609 -7.01 8.74 -12.26
N ASP A 610 -7.48 9.04 -11.07
CA ASP A 610 -7.28 8.27 -9.85
C ASP A 610 -8.61 8.13 -9.12
N MET A 611 -9.22 6.94 -9.23
CA MET A 611 -10.43 6.58 -8.51
C MET A 611 -10.12 6.18 -7.07
N ASP A 612 -11.06 6.44 -6.16
CA ASP A 612 -10.90 6.17 -4.71
C ASP A 612 -9.63 6.85 -4.15
N THR A 613 -9.43 8.10 -4.56
CA THR A 613 -8.31 8.92 -4.08
C THR A 613 -8.36 9.08 -2.55
N ILE A 614 -7.21 9.10 -1.94
CA ILE A 614 -7.07 9.24 -0.48
C ILE A 614 -6.99 10.72 -0.05
N TYR A 615 -6.82 11.60 -1.02
CA TYR A 615 -6.60 13.05 -0.78
C TYR A 615 -7.86 13.85 -1.10
#